data_fef3edb9b983930abbe39fa49a1a8f50
#
_entry.id   fef3edb9b983930abbe39fa49a1a8f50
#
_cell.length_a   1.000
_cell.length_b   1.000
_cell.length_c   1.000
_cell.angle_alpha   90.00
_cell.angle_beta   90.00
_cell.angle_gamma   90.00
#
_symmetry.space_group_name_H-M   'P 1'
#
loop_
_entity.id
_entity.type
_entity.pdbx_description
1 polymer ?
#
loop_
_entity_poly.entity_id
_entity_poly.type
_entity_poly.pdbx_seq_one_letter_code
_entity_poly.pdbx_strand_id
1 'polypeptide(L)'
;GTKYGERFIKKIMDYAVAENAEEVYLTVFSKHTGLISLISRYGFIPKATKITQNGTEQVYVKDMKLYTGNVLLDYPLIKKAGCKKYLLSIYPKYHTRLFPDSILNNESYDVVQDIAPTNSIHKIYICYMYGCANLKPKDLLLIYRTSDGKGPAKYRSVVTSVCEVQEIKTRRSFKNVEEFTKYS
;
A
#
# COMPACT_ATOMS: atom_id res chain seq x y z
N GLY A 1 11.52 -0.22 -12.55
CA GLY A 1 12.04 0.68 -11.52
C GLY A 1 11.70 0.19 -10.12
N THR A 2 12.36 0.72 -9.11
CA THR A 2 12.28 0.26 -7.70
C THR A 2 11.02 0.68 -6.95
N LYS A 3 10.18 1.55 -7.54
CA LYS A 3 8.95 2.11 -6.94
C LYS A 3 9.15 2.83 -5.59
N TYR A 4 10.31 3.39 -5.35
CA TYR A 4 10.58 4.20 -4.14
C TYR A 4 9.58 5.33 -3.93
N GLY A 5 9.12 5.98 -5.01
CA GLY A 5 8.11 7.02 -4.92
C GLY A 5 6.80 6.56 -4.32
N GLU A 6 6.34 5.34 -4.64
CA GLU A 6 5.13 4.76 -4.03
C GLU A 6 5.33 4.52 -2.54
N ARG A 7 6.47 3.96 -2.13
CA ARG A 7 6.80 3.76 -0.72
C ARG A 7 6.90 5.08 0.05
N PHE A 8 7.46 6.11 -0.57
CA PHE A 8 7.56 7.43 0.04
C PHE A 8 6.17 8.06 0.26
N ILE A 9 5.30 8.01 -0.77
CA ILE A 9 3.90 8.46 -0.63
C ILE A 9 3.19 7.68 0.50
N LYS A 10 3.36 6.35 0.54
CA LYS A 10 2.77 5.55 1.62
C LYS A 10 3.17 6.08 3.00
N LYS A 11 4.46 6.32 3.24
CA LYS A 11 4.94 6.84 4.53
C LYS A 11 4.36 8.21 4.87
N ILE A 12 4.26 9.11 3.88
CA ILE A 12 3.62 10.42 4.08
C ILE A 12 2.14 10.25 4.46
N MET A 13 1.42 9.37 3.77
CA MET A 13 0.00 9.13 4.05
C MET A 13 -0.21 8.44 5.39
N ASP A 14 0.63 7.46 5.76
CA ASP A 14 0.57 6.81 7.07
C ASP A 14 0.76 7.85 8.20
N TYR A 15 1.71 8.79 8.04
CA TYR A 15 1.91 9.89 8.98
C TYR A 15 0.71 10.83 9.01
N ALA A 16 0.19 11.25 7.87
CA ALA A 16 -0.97 12.12 7.78
C ALA A 16 -2.21 11.50 8.47
N VAL A 17 -2.42 10.19 8.31
CA VAL A 17 -3.49 9.46 9.01
C VAL A 17 -3.26 9.45 10.52
N ALA A 18 -2.03 9.21 10.99
CA ALA A 18 -1.69 9.22 12.41
C ALA A 18 -1.92 10.58 13.07
N GLU A 19 -1.64 11.67 12.34
CA GLU A 19 -1.86 13.05 12.79
C GLU A 19 -3.31 13.54 12.57
N ASN A 20 -4.20 12.70 12.04
CA ASN A 20 -5.57 13.08 11.67
C ASN A 20 -5.63 14.31 10.74
N ALA A 21 -4.66 14.43 9.83
CA ALA A 21 -4.62 15.53 8.87
C ALA A 21 -5.84 15.50 7.94
N GLU A 22 -6.43 16.67 7.72
CA GLU A 22 -7.57 16.81 6.80
C GLU A 22 -7.11 16.97 5.35
N GLU A 23 -5.97 17.62 5.16
CA GLU A 23 -5.35 17.86 3.86
C GLU A 23 -3.84 17.62 3.95
N VAL A 24 -3.28 17.16 2.84
CA VAL A 24 -1.81 17.07 2.63
C VAL A 24 -1.47 17.89 1.41
N TYR A 25 -0.48 18.77 1.51
CA TYR A 25 -0.02 19.56 0.38
C TYR A 25 1.48 19.46 0.17
N LEU A 26 1.90 19.71 -1.06
CA LEU A 26 3.29 19.86 -1.43
C LEU A 26 3.44 20.88 -2.55
N THR A 27 4.63 21.47 -2.68
CA THR A 27 4.98 22.34 -3.80
C THR A 27 5.96 21.64 -4.73
N VAL A 28 5.81 21.85 -6.03
CA VAL A 28 6.66 21.22 -7.05
C VAL A 28 6.82 22.12 -8.26
N PHE A 29 8.02 22.19 -8.79
CA PHE A 29 8.27 22.86 -10.07
C PHE A 29 7.71 22.05 -11.23
N SER A 30 7.14 22.71 -12.22
CA SER A 30 6.52 22.08 -13.40
C SER A 30 7.46 21.15 -14.17
N LYS A 31 8.78 21.33 -14.07
CA LYS A 31 9.79 20.46 -14.69
C LYS A 31 9.84 19.04 -14.12
N HIS A 32 9.34 18.82 -12.90
CA HIS A 32 9.33 17.50 -12.24
C HIS A 32 8.13 16.66 -12.64
N THR A 33 7.94 16.41 -13.93
CA THR A 33 6.78 15.72 -14.52
C THR A 33 6.55 14.33 -13.94
N GLY A 34 7.62 13.58 -13.64
CA GLY A 34 7.52 12.24 -13.01
C GLY A 34 6.93 12.29 -11.60
N LEU A 35 7.31 13.28 -10.78
CA LEU A 35 6.73 13.49 -9.45
C LEU A 35 5.27 13.93 -9.57
N ILE A 36 4.98 14.86 -10.46
CA ILE A 36 3.61 15.33 -10.72
C ILE A 36 2.71 14.15 -11.14
N SER A 37 3.15 13.34 -12.09
CA SER A 37 2.42 12.14 -12.51
C SER A 37 2.16 11.17 -11.34
N LEU A 38 3.18 10.96 -10.50
CA LEU A 38 3.06 10.09 -9.34
C LEU A 38 2.01 10.61 -8.35
N ILE A 39 2.13 11.87 -7.88
CA ILE A 39 1.23 12.43 -6.87
C ILE A 39 -0.20 12.56 -7.38
N SER A 40 -0.39 12.91 -8.67
CA SER A 40 -1.73 13.00 -9.28
C SER A 40 -2.45 11.64 -9.29
N ARG A 41 -1.73 10.55 -9.49
CA ARG A 41 -2.30 9.18 -9.37
C ARG A 41 -2.83 8.88 -7.97
N TYR A 42 -2.27 9.52 -6.94
CA TYR A 42 -2.69 9.37 -5.53
C TYR A 42 -3.61 10.51 -5.06
N GLY A 43 -4.26 11.18 -5.98
CA GLY A 43 -5.34 12.12 -5.68
C GLY A 43 -4.91 13.53 -5.28
N PHE A 44 -3.64 13.89 -5.50
CA PHE A 44 -3.22 15.28 -5.39
C PHE A 44 -3.66 16.05 -6.63
N ILE A 45 -4.26 17.20 -6.43
CA ILE A 45 -4.72 18.10 -7.49
C ILE A 45 -4.06 19.47 -7.36
N PRO A 46 -3.75 20.15 -8.48
CA PRO A 46 -3.21 21.50 -8.44
C PRO A 46 -4.28 22.47 -7.90
N LYS A 47 -3.90 23.29 -6.93
CA LYS A 47 -4.79 24.27 -6.27
C LYS A 47 -4.31 25.71 -6.43
N ALA A 48 -3.00 25.94 -6.46
CA ALA A 48 -2.42 27.28 -6.47
C ALA A 48 -1.01 27.26 -7.07
N THR A 49 -0.43 28.46 -7.21
CA THR A 49 0.99 28.65 -7.52
C THR A 49 1.66 29.44 -6.42
N LYS A 50 2.94 29.16 -6.19
CA LYS A 50 3.79 29.86 -5.22
C LYS A 50 5.01 30.40 -5.94
N ILE A 51 5.21 31.73 -5.85
CA ILE A 51 6.40 32.37 -6.39
C ILE A 51 7.51 32.29 -5.35
N THR A 52 8.67 31.80 -5.77
CA THR A 52 9.88 31.67 -4.93
C THR A 52 11.05 32.35 -5.64
N GLN A 53 12.18 32.54 -4.95
CA GLN A 53 13.41 33.04 -5.56
C GLN A 53 13.93 32.14 -6.69
N ASN A 54 13.58 30.83 -6.66
CA ASN A 54 14.03 29.84 -7.65
C ASN A 54 13.02 29.64 -8.80
N GLY A 55 11.93 30.43 -8.84
CA GLY A 55 10.87 30.35 -9.84
C GLY A 55 9.49 30.04 -9.27
N THR A 56 8.56 29.71 -10.15
CA THR A 56 7.17 29.42 -9.78
C THR A 56 6.98 27.92 -9.53
N GLU A 57 6.51 27.58 -8.34
CA GLU A 57 6.09 26.24 -7.94
C GLU A 57 4.57 26.11 -8.04
N GLN A 58 4.11 24.91 -8.40
CA GLN A 58 2.70 24.54 -8.30
C GLN A 58 2.43 23.92 -6.93
N VAL A 59 1.33 24.31 -6.31
CA VAL A 59 0.85 23.74 -5.03
C VAL A 59 -0.16 22.66 -5.35
N TYR A 60 0.18 21.43 -4.99
CA TYR A 60 -0.71 20.28 -5.09
C TYR A 60 -1.27 19.93 -3.72
N VAL A 61 -2.57 19.67 -3.66
CA VAL A 61 -3.30 19.38 -2.41
C VAL A 61 -4.06 18.07 -2.58
N LYS A 62 -4.04 17.24 -1.55
CA LYS A 62 -4.88 16.06 -1.41
C LYS A 62 -5.80 16.24 -0.22
N ASP A 63 -7.10 16.15 -0.46
CA ASP A 63 -8.11 16.05 0.59
C ASP A 63 -8.14 14.62 1.15
N MET A 64 -7.92 14.48 2.45
CA MET A 64 -7.87 13.21 3.15
C MET A 64 -9.26 12.67 3.54
N LYS A 65 -10.34 13.39 3.20
CA LYS A 65 -11.74 12.99 3.46
C LYS A 65 -12.52 12.67 2.18
N LEU A 66 -12.00 13.09 1.02
CA LEU A 66 -12.67 12.91 -0.26
C LEU A 66 -12.61 11.43 -0.69
N TYR A 67 -13.77 10.83 -0.89
CA TYR A 67 -13.90 9.47 -1.40
C TYR A 67 -14.53 9.48 -2.80
N THR A 68 -13.78 9.00 -3.80
CA THR A 68 -14.17 8.97 -5.23
C THR A 68 -14.63 7.59 -5.69
N GLY A 69 -14.29 6.53 -4.96
CA GLY A 69 -14.47 5.14 -5.35
C GLY A 69 -13.31 4.57 -6.17
N ASN A 70 -12.30 5.37 -6.47
CA ASN A 70 -11.06 4.92 -7.10
C ASN A 70 -9.98 4.68 -6.03
N VAL A 71 -9.55 3.45 -5.88
CA VAL A 71 -8.65 3.02 -4.79
C VAL A 71 -7.32 3.77 -4.75
N LEU A 72 -6.78 4.20 -5.90
CA LEU A 72 -5.53 4.96 -5.93
C LEU A 72 -5.76 6.42 -5.56
N LEU A 73 -6.78 7.04 -6.12
CA LEU A 73 -7.13 8.43 -5.80
C LEU A 73 -7.54 8.56 -4.34
N ASP A 74 -8.22 7.56 -3.79
CA ASP A 74 -8.73 7.57 -2.43
C ASP A 74 -7.66 7.18 -1.40
N TYR A 75 -6.57 6.50 -1.82
CA TYR A 75 -5.53 6.07 -0.87
C TYR A 75 -5.10 7.21 0.07
N PRO A 76 -5.04 7.02 1.40
CA PRO A 76 -5.15 5.76 2.14
C PRO A 76 -6.58 5.44 2.65
N LEU A 77 -7.61 6.11 2.17
CA LEU A 77 -8.98 5.87 2.61
C LEU A 77 -9.47 4.49 2.18
N ILE A 78 -10.18 3.82 3.09
CA ILE A 78 -10.77 2.50 2.86
C ILE A 78 -12.25 2.55 3.21
N LYS A 79 -13.10 2.13 2.27
CA LYS A 79 -14.53 2.00 2.51
C LYS A 79 -14.81 0.79 3.39
N LYS A 80 -15.27 1.02 4.62
CA LYS A 80 -15.54 -0.03 5.62
C LYS A 80 -16.95 -0.62 5.54
N ALA A 81 -17.89 0.05 4.89
CA ALA A 81 -19.28 -0.35 4.79
C ALA A 81 -19.55 -1.19 3.54
N GLY A 82 -20.40 -2.20 3.66
CA GLY A 82 -20.86 -3.03 2.54
C GLY A 82 -19.85 -4.05 2.02
N CYS A 83 -18.72 -4.26 2.70
CA CYS A 83 -17.69 -5.24 2.34
C CYS A 83 -17.54 -6.30 3.43
N LYS A 84 -17.11 -7.49 3.04
CA LYS A 84 -16.69 -8.51 4.00
C LYS A 84 -15.28 -8.22 4.51
N LYS A 85 -15.01 -8.68 5.72
CA LYS A 85 -13.73 -8.48 6.39
C LYS A 85 -13.16 -9.84 6.76
N TYR A 86 -11.89 -10.05 6.40
CA TYR A 86 -11.19 -11.31 6.62
C TYR A 86 -9.86 -11.06 7.33
N LEU A 87 -9.42 -12.03 8.10
CA LEU A 87 -8.09 -12.06 8.68
C LEU A 87 -7.18 -12.91 7.78
N LEU A 88 -6.15 -12.31 7.22
CA LEU A 88 -5.14 -13.01 6.44
C LEU A 88 -3.90 -13.23 7.29
N SER A 89 -3.68 -14.48 7.69
CA SER A 89 -2.52 -14.88 8.49
C SER A 89 -1.31 -15.11 7.59
N ILE A 90 -0.22 -14.40 7.86
CA ILE A 90 1.02 -14.48 7.08
C ILE A 90 2.19 -14.82 8.02
N TYR A 91 3.01 -15.78 7.64
CA TYR A 91 4.23 -16.11 8.38
C TYR A 91 5.24 -14.95 8.34
N PRO A 92 6.01 -14.72 9.43
CA PRO A 92 6.92 -13.59 9.56
C PRO A 92 7.83 -13.37 8.35
N LYS A 93 8.48 -14.43 7.86
CA LYS A 93 9.41 -14.36 6.72
C LYS A 93 8.79 -13.85 5.41
N TYR A 94 7.49 -14.06 5.21
CA TYR A 94 6.77 -13.56 4.03
C TYR A 94 6.15 -12.20 4.30
N HIS A 95 5.67 -12.00 5.54
CA HIS A 95 5.06 -10.76 5.97
C HIS A 95 6.00 -9.57 5.77
N THR A 96 7.21 -9.65 6.34
CA THR A 96 8.16 -8.52 6.32
C THR A 96 8.66 -8.18 4.91
N ARG A 97 8.70 -9.16 3.99
CA ARG A 97 8.98 -8.90 2.58
C ARG A 97 7.86 -8.13 1.87
N LEU A 98 6.60 -8.42 2.22
CA LEU A 98 5.44 -7.73 1.63
C LEU A 98 5.19 -6.37 2.27
N PHE A 99 5.40 -6.27 3.60
CA PHE A 99 5.10 -5.10 4.42
C PHE A 99 6.35 -4.63 5.18
N PRO A 100 7.35 -4.08 4.48
CA PRO A 100 8.65 -3.73 5.06
C PRO A 100 8.56 -2.63 6.13
N ASP A 101 7.54 -1.76 6.03
CA ASP A 101 7.33 -0.68 6.99
C ASP A 101 6.68 -1.16 8.30
N SER A 102 6.27 -2.44 8.36
CA SER A 102 5.69 -3.10 9.53
C SER A 102 6.64 -4.16 10.13
N ILE A 103 7.94 -4.01 9.90
CA ILE A 103 8.97 -4.85 10.53
C ILE A 103 8.92 -4.68 12.05
N LEU A 104 9.06 -5.76 12.80
CA LEU A 104 9.08 -5.71 14.25
C LEU A 104 10.51 -5.47 14.76
N ASN A 105 10.62 -4.87 15.96
CA ASN A 105 11.92 -4.55 16.59
C ASN A 105 12.86 -5.74 16.81
N ASN A 106 12.32 -6.96 16.75
CA ASN A 106 13.07 -8.20 16.91
C ASN A 106 13.43 -8.89 15.58
N GLU A 107 13.23 -8.23 14.46
CA GLU A 107 13.60 -8.69 13.12
C GLU A 107 14.80 -7.90 12.59
N SER A 108 15.67 -8.57 11.82
CA SER A 108 16.75 -7.87 11.09
C SER A 108 16.20 -7.18 9.84
N TYR A 109 16.69 -5.98 9.56
CA TYR A 109 16.39 -5.24 8.32
C TYR A 109 16.90 -5.94 7.06
N ASP A 110 17.83 -6.88 7.18
CA ASP A 110 18.37 -7.68 6.03
C ASP A 110 17.30 -8.52 5.33
N VAL A 111 16.15 -8.74 5.99
CA VAL A 111 15.00 -9.43 5.39
C VAL A 111 14.29 -8.57 4.35
N VAL A 112 14.45 -7.24 4.42
CA VAL A 112 13.78 -6.30 3.52
C VAL A 112 14.59 -6.16 2.23
N GLN A 113 14.01 -6.63 1.13
CA GLN A 113 14.59 -6.47 -0.19
C GLN A 113 14.07 -5.19 -0.84
N ASP A 114 14.96 -4.41 -1.41
CA ASP A 114 14.64 -3.13 -2.03
C ASP A 114 14.26 -3.29 -3.51
N ILE A 115 13.17 -3.99 -3.73
CA ILE A 115 12.62 -4.33 -5.04
C ILE A 115 11.20 -3.75 -5.23
N ALA A 116 10.78 -3.63 -6.47
CA ALA A 116 9.49 -3.04 -6.81
C ALA A 116 8.28 -3.67 -6.08
N PRO A 117 8.14 -5.00 -5.95
CA PRO A 117 7.04 -5.60 -5.20
C PRO A 117 7.03 -5.21 -3.71
N THR A 118 8.21 -5.08 -3.10
CA THR A 118 8.35 -4.66 -1.69
C THR A 118 7.93 -3.21 -1.50
N ASN A 119 8.34 -2.31 -2.40
CA ASN A 119 8.09 -0.88 -2.31
C ASN A 119 6.68 -0.48 -2.80
N SER A 120 6.05 -1.30 -3.63
CA SER A 120 4.71 -1.00 -4.16
C SER A 120 3.64 -0.96 -3.08
N ILE A 121 2.69 -0.05 -3.21
CA ILE A 121 1.44 -0.04 -2.43
C ILE A 121 0.58 -1.24 -2.82
N HIS A 122 0.57 -1.64 -4.10
CA HIS A 122 -0.07 -2.87 -4.54
C HIS A 122 0.74 -4.09 -4.12
N LYS A 123 0.07 -5.07 -3.54
CA LYS A 123 0.67 -6.33 -3.10
C LYS A 123 0.06 -7.50 -3.84
N ILE A 124 0.89 -8.41 -4.31
CA ILE A 124 0.47 -9.70 -4.85
C ILE A 124 0.82 -10.76 -3.80
N TYR A 125 -0.17 -11.51 -3.35
CA TYR A 125 0.00 -12.57 -2.39
C TYR A 125 -0.43 -13.90 -3.01
N ILE A 126 0.52 -14.82 -3.13
CA ILE A 126 0.29 -16.15 -3.70
C ILE A 126 0.18 -17.14 -2.54
N CYS A 127 -0.94 -17.85 -2.46
CA CYS A 127 -1.17 -18.83 -1.41
C CYS A 127 -2.03 -20.01 -1.89
N TYR A 128 -1.95 -21.10 -1.14
CA TYR A 128 -2.85 -22.24 -1.26
C TYR A 128 -3.71 -22.32 0.01
N MET A 129 -4.66 -21.38 0.15
CA MET A 129 -5.56 -21.29 1.29
C MET A 129 -7.00 -21.43 0.82
N TYR A 130 -7.74 -22.39 1.40
CA TYR A 130 -9.11 -22.68 0.99
C TYR A 130 -10.04 -21.45 1.10
N GLY A 131 -9.85 -20.64 2.14
CA GLY A 131 -10.65 -19.43 2.36
C GLY A 131 -10.48 -18.34 1.31
N CYS A 132 -9.36 -18.30 0.58
CA CYS A 132 -9.11 -17.28 -0.43
C CYS A 132 -10.06 -17.37 -1.64
N ALA A 133 -10.65 -18.54 -1.89
CA ALA A 133 -11.64 -18.71 -2.96
C ALA A 133 -12.96 -17.93 -2.72
N ASN A 134 -13.24 -17.53 -1.48
CA ASN A 134 -14.45 -16.80 -1.10
C ASN A 134 -14.29 -15.28 -1.16
N LEU A 135 -13.07 -14.79 -1.36
CA LEU A 135 -12.78 -13.36 -1.46
C LEU A 135 -13.41 -12.77 -2.72
N LYS A 136 -13.76 -11.50 -2.63
CA LYS A 136 -14.26 -10.71 -3.76
C LYS A 136 -13.55 -9.36 -3.82
N PRO A 137 -13.43 -8.74 -5.00
CA PRO A 137 -13.00 -7.36 -5.09
C PRO A 137 -13.77 -6.45 -4.13
N LYS A 138 -13.07 -5.54 -3.48
CA LYS A 138 -13.53 -4.64 -2.40
C LYS A 138 -13.70 -5.28 -1.02
N ASP A 139 -13.49 -6.58 -0.84
CA ASP A 139 -13.36 -7.15 0.50
C ASP A 139 -12.10 -6.61 1.19
N LEU A 140 -12.13 -6.54 2.52
CA LEU A 140 -11.00 -6.08 3.32
C LEU A 140 -10.26 -7.25 3.96
N LEU A 141 -8.94 -7.20 3.87
CA LEU A 141 -8.04 -8.13 4.53
C LEU A 141 -7.30 -7.42 5.67
N LEU A 142 -7.50 -7.87 6.89
CA LEU A 142 -6.64 -7.52 8.02
C LEU A 142 -5.42 -8.44 7.96
N ILE A 143 -4.26 -7.85 7.74
CA ILE A 143 -3.00 -8.59 7.62
C ILE A 143 -2.49 -8.91 9.02
N TYR A 144 -2.51 -10.19 9.35
CA TYR A 144 -2.08 -10.71 10.64
C TYR A 144 -0.73 -11.44 10.49
N ARG A 145 0.31 -10.82 11.02
CA ARG A 145 1.62 -11.46 11.14
C ARG A 145 1.57 -12.47 12.26
N THR A 146 1.76 -13.74 11.94
CA THR A 146 1.77 -14.82 12.94
C THR A 146 3.04 -14.78 13.80
N SER A 147 3.04 -15.51 14.92
CA SER A 147 4.24 -15.69 15.74
C SER A 147 5.35 -16.36 14.95
N ASP A 148 6.60 -16.02 15.27
CA ASP A 148 7.81 -16.67 14.77
C ASP A 148 8.19 -17.95 15.55
N GLY A 149 7.40 -18.35 16.56
CA GLY A 149 7.62 -19.50 17.40
C GLY A 149 8.68 -19.34 18.48
N LYS A 150 9.30 -18.17 18.61
CA LYS A 150 10.38 -17.90 19.59
C LYS A 150 9.86 -17.41 20.95
N GLY A 151 8.58 -17.59 21.24
CA GLY A 151 7.94 -17.18 22.48
C GLY A 151 6.42 -17.14 22.39
N PRO A 152 5.72 -16.69 23.44
CA PRO A 152 4.26 -16.66 23.48
C PRO A 152 3.67 -15.82 22.33
N ALA A 153 2.74 -16.39 21.60
CA ALA A 153 2.13 -15.75 20.40
C ALA A 153 1.54 -14.37 20.68
N LYS A 154 0.97 -14.16 21.85
CA LYS A 154 0.37 -12.86 22.26
C LYS A 154 1.34 -11.67 22.24
N TYR A 155 2.65 -11.92 22.29
CA TYR A 155 3.68 -10.88 22.22
C TYR A 155 4.43 -10.84 20.88
N ARG A 156 4.20 -11.83 20.02
CA ARG A 156 4.97 -12.03 18.79
C ARG A 156 4.10 -12.09 17.53
N SER A 157 2.82 -11.86 17.68
CA SER A 157 1.88 -11.77 16.56
C SER A 157 1.05 -10.50 16.66
N VAL A 158 0.76 -9.89 15.52
CA VAL A 158 0.13 -8.57 15.47
C VAL A 158 -0.61 -8.36 14.14
N VAL A 159 -1.70 -7.59 14.17
CA VAL A 159 -2.32 -7.03 12.97
C VAL A 159 -1.50 -5.80 12.58
N THR A 160 -1.00 -5.77 11.34
CA THR A 160 -0.05 -4.75 10.88
C THR A 160 -0.64 -3.81 9.85
N SER A 161 -1.55 -4.30 9.01
CA SER A 161 -2.03 -3.54 7.86
C SER A 161 -3.46 -3.93 7.51
N VAL A 162 -4.14 -3.06 6.78
CA VAL A 162 -5.42 -3.35 6.14
C VAL A 162 -5.23 -3.21 4.64
N CYS A 163 -5.69 -4.20 3.88
CA CYS A 163 -5.63 -4.18 2.43
C CYS A 163 -7.05 -4.34 1.85
N GLU A 164 -7.33 -3.66 0.75
CA GLU A 164 -8.53 -3.89 -0.05
C GLU A 164 -8.20 -4.87 -1.17
N VAL A 165 -9.01 -5.90 -1.33
CA VAL A 165 -8.88 -6.87 -2.42
C VAL A 165 -9.24 -6.19 -3.73
N GLN A 166 -8.29 -6.13 -4.67
CA GLN A 166 -8.53 -5.58 -6.00
C GLN A 166 -8.91 -6.66 -6.99
N GLU A 167 -8.22 -7.78 -6.96
CA GLU A 167 -8.41 -8.87 -7.90
C GLU A 167 -8.09 -10.21 -7.22
N ILE A 168 -8.78 -11.27 -7.65
CA ILE A 168 -8.48 -12.65 -7.26
C ILE A 168 -8.29 -13.47 -8.53
N LYS A 169 -7.17 -14.16 -8.63
CA LYS A 169 -6.90 -15.12 -9.69
C LYS A 169 -6.64 -16.49 -9.11
N THR A 170 -7.15 -17.49 -9.77
CA THR A 170 -6.86 -18.90 -9.46
C THR A 170 -5.90 -19.46 -10.50
N ARG A 171 -5.34 -20.65 -10.25
CA ARG A 171 -4.51 -21.34 -11.23
C ARG A 171 -5.20 -21.45 -12.61
N ARG A 172 -6.53 -21.61 -12.63
CA ARG A 172 -7.32 -21.73 -13.87
C ARG A 172 -7.44 -20.42 -14.64
N SER A 173 -7.10 -19.29 -14.03
CA SER A 173 -7.11 -17.97 -14.67
C SER A 173 -5.91 -17.76 -15.60
N PHE A 174 -4.93 -18.64 -15.59
CA PHE A 174 -3.70 -18.56 -16.38
C PHE A 174 -3.62 -19.72 -17.37
N LYS A 175 -3.28 -19.43 -18.62
CA LYS A 175 -3.15 -20.43 -19.69
C LYS A 175 -1.89 -21.29 -19.50
N ASN A 176 -0.82 -20.69 -19.01
CA ASN A 176 0.48 -21.33 -18.80
C ASN A 176 1.28 -20.66 -17.68
N VAL A 177 2.44 -21.22 -17.37
CA VAL A 177 3.34 -20.71 -16.32
C VAL A 177 3.93 -19.35 -16.68
N GLU A 178 4.17 -19.08 -17.96
CA GLU A 178 4.73 -17.80 -18.42
C GLU A 178 3.76 -16.64 -18.14
N GLU A 179 2.46 -16.85 -18.42
CA GLU A 179 1.42 -15.86 -18.11
C GLU A 179 1.33 -15.60 -16.61
N PHE A 180 1.41 -16.64 -15.79
CA PHE A 180 1.44 -16.52 -14.34
C PHE A 180 2.68 -15.74 -13.86
N THR A 181 3.86 -16.04 -14.38
CA THR A 181 5.11 -15.38 -13.98
C THR A 181 5.13 -13.90 -14.39
N LYS A 182 4.51 -13.54 -15.53
CA LYS A 182 4.38 -12.13 -15.94
C LYS A 182 3.42 -11.36 -15.06
N TYR A 183 2.44 -12.04 -14.49
CA TYR A 183 1.45 -11.43 -13.60
C TYR A 183 2.00 -11.27 -12.16
N SER A 184 2.79 -12.21 -11.68
CA SER A 184 3.36 -12.21 -10.33
C SER A 184 4.63 -11.35 -10.25
#